data_1d3c91fb2c33a5857b7fdfcb70a81ea6
#
_entry.id   1d3c91fb2c33a5857b7fdfcb70a81ea6
#
_cell.length_a   1.000
_cell.length_b   1.000
_cell.length_c   1.000
_cell.angle_alpha   90.00
_cell.angle_beta   90.00
_cell.angle_gamma   90.00
#
_symmetry.space_group_name_H-M   'P 1'
#
loop_
_entity.id
_entity.type
_entity.pdbx_description
1 polymer ?
#
loop_
_entity_poly.entity_id
_entity_poly.type
_entity_poly.pdbx_seq_one_letter_code
_entity_poly.pdbx_strand_id
1 'polypeptide(L)'
;MNQKRTNDYNFIDRDKLYDLINKKPASKNEISDILEKSLKLKGLSIEDASKLLQIEDEELYQKLLKTAGYVKNEIYGRRLVLFAPLYIGNYCSNNCLYCAFRKDNKSIDRALLSIDQIKMETESLLKEGHKRILMLQGETKGNSFNYFLEALRAAYSVKVGNSSVRRINVEVAPVEVEDFARLKKEKIGTYVCFQETYDSELYKIYHPEGPKADFEYRLNVMDRAMAGGIDDV
;
A
#
# COMPACT_ATOMS: atom_id res chain seq x y z
N MET A 1 -3.18 29.23 -7.82
CA MET A 1 -2.15 29.11 -8.88
C MET A 1 -2.27 27.73 -9.48
N ASN A 2 -2.76 27.61 -10.71
CA ASN A 2 -2.81 26.34 -11.44
C ASN A 2 -1.38 25.89 -11.74
N GLN A 3 -0.80 25.01 -10.94
CA GLN A 3 0.36 24.26 -11.38
C GLN A 3 -0.09 23.40 -12.56
N LYS A 4 0.40 23.72 -13.75
CA LYS A 4 0.30 22.86 -14.92
C LYS A 4 0.78 21.48 -14.51
N ARG A 5 -0.12 20.48 -14.60
CA ARG A 5 0.27 19.07 -14.60
C ARG A 5 1.24 18.89 -15.76
N THR A 6 2.53 18.87 -15.46
CA THR A 6 3.55 18.53 -16.45
C THR A 6 3.52 17.02 -16.60
N ASN A 7 3.40 16.52 -17.82
CA ASN A 7 3.34 15.10 -18.19
C ASN A 7 4.67 14.34 -17.95
N ASP A 8 5.50 14.78 -17.02
CA ASP A 8 6.85 14.27 -16.80
C ASP A 8 6.96 13.22 -15.68
N TYR A 9 5.83 12.62 -15.24
CA TYR A 9 5.85 11.68 -14.12
C TYR A 9 5.83 10.21 -14.50
N ASN A 10 6.01 9.87 -15.77
CA ASN A 10 6.16 8.45 -16.12
C ASN A 10 7.63 8.02 -15.92
N PHE A 11 8.01 7.84 -14.65
CA PHE A 11 9.32 7.31 -14.28
C PHE A 11 9.45 5.80 -14.57
N ILE A 12 8.40 5.16 -15.10
CA ILE A 12 8.38 3.74 -15.46
C ILE A 12 8.79 3.62 -16.92
N ASP A 13 10.07 3.31 -17.16
CA ASP A 13 10.60 2.97 -18.47
C ASP A 13 10.20 1.53 -18.82
N ARG A 14 9.08 1.41 -19.50
CA ARG A 14 8.49 0.14 -19.89
C ARG A 14 9.38 -0.68 -20.79
N ASP A 15 9.96 -0.04 -21.80
CA ASP A 15 10.81 -0.69 -22.78
C ASP A 15 12.06 -1.27 -22.12
N LYS A 16 12.69 -0.48 -21.25
CA LYS A 16 13.81 -0.95 -20.43
C LYS A 16 13.43 -2.14 -19.55
N LEU A 17 12.26 -2.12 -18.91
CA LEU A 17 11.83 -3.23 -18.06
C LEU A 17 11.59 -4.51 -18.88
N TYR A 18 10.92 -4.41 -20.04
CA TYR A 18 10.73 -5.55 -20.93
C TYR A 18 12.06 -6.07 -21.47
N ASP A 19 12.98 -5.20 -21.84
CA ASP A 19 14.33 -5.60 -22.26
C ASP A 19 15.05 -6.37 -21.16
N LEU A 20 14.94 -5.93 -19.90
CA LEU A 20 15.60 -6.58 -18.77
C LEU A 20 15.06 -7.98 -18.49
N ILE A 21 13.73 -8.17 -18.50
CA ILE A 21 13.13 -9.50 -18.24
C ILE A 21 13.25 -10.47 -19.41
N ASN A 22 13.47 -9.97 -20.62
CA ASN A 22 13.68 -10.81 -21.83
C ASN A 22 15.16 -11.08 -22.12
N LYS A 23 16.09 -10.55 -21.31
CA LYS A 23 17.51 -10.88 -21.45
C LYS A 23 17.77 -12.35 -21.12
N LYS A 24 18.89 -12.86 -21.69
CA LYS A 24 19.37 -14.18 -21.32
C LYS A 24 19.57 -14.31 -19.81
N PRO A 25 19.15 -15.42 -19.18
CA PRO A 25 19.36 -15.65 -17.75
C PRO A 25 20.82 -15.45 -17.35
N ALA A 26 21.03 -14.90 -16.16
CA ALA A 26 22.35 -14.68 -15.61
C ALA A 26 23.06 -16.00 -15.28
N SER A 27 24.39 -15.99 -15.37
CA SER A 27 25.23 -17.12 -14.96
C SER A 27 25.17 -17.33 -13.42
N LYS A 28 25.52 -18.53 -12.97
CA LYS A 28 25.60 -18.85 -11.54
C LYS A 28 26.55 -17.92 -10.78
N ASN A 29 27.64 -17.49 -11.40
CA ASN A 29 28.60 -16.56 -10.78
C ASN A 29 27.96 -15.15 -10.62
N GLU A 30 27.31 -14.64 -11.65
CA GLU A 30 26.59 -13.34 -11.56
C GLU A 30 25.53 -13.35 -10.47
N ILE A 31 24.75 -14.43 -10.34
CA ILE A 31 23.76 -14.57 -9.26
C ILE A 31 24.47 -14.59 -7.91
N SER A 32 25.56 -15.31 -7.75
CA SER A 32 26.32 -15.36 -6.50
C SER A 32 26.84 -13.96 -6.11
N ASP A 33 27.39 -13.21 -7.06
CA ASP A 33 27.88 -11.84 -6.84
C ASP A 33 26.74 -10.89 -6.38
N ILE A 34 25.54 -11.03 -6.99
CA ILE A 34 24.36 -10.25 -6.60
C ILE A 34 23.92 -10.60 -5.16
N LEU A 35 23.90 -11.89 -4.81
CA LEU A 35 23.57 -12.33 -3.45
C LEU A 35 24.58 -11.80 -2.42
N GLU A 36 25.87 -11.82 -2.72
CA GLU A 36 26.90 -11.20 -1.88
C GLU A 36 26.73 -9.69 -1.74
N LYS A 37 26.38 -9.00 -2.84
CA LYS A 37 26.04 -7.59 -2.81
C LYS A 37 24.85 -7.29 -1.91
N SER A 38 23.83 -8.18 -1.90
CA SER A 38 22.64 -8.07 -1.05
C SER A 38 22.99 -8.06 0.44
N LEU A 39 24.00 -8.85 0.86
CA LEU A 39 24.44 -8.92 2.26
C LEU A 39 25.00 -7.58 2.79
N LYS A 40 25.36 -6.64 1.91
CA LYS A 40 25.81 -5.30 2.30
C LYS A 40 24.67 -4.35 2.71
N LEU A 41 23.41 -4.77 2.56
CA LEU A 41 22.18 -4.05 2.95
C LEU A 41 22.01 -2.68 2.30
N LYS A 42 22.56 -2.49 1.10
CA LYS A 42 22.51 -1.20 0.34
C LYS A 42 21.49 -1.19 -0.80
N GLY A 43 20.63 -2.20 -0.84
CA GLY A 43 19.67 -2.38 -1.94
C GLY A 43 20.33 -2.97 -3.20
N LEU A 44 19.48 -3.31 -4.16
CA LEU A 44 19.84 -3.85 -5.46
C LEU A 44 19.34 -2.91 -6.55
N SER A 45 20.01 -2.92 -7.71
CA SER A 45 19.51 -2.23 -8.90
C SER A 45 18.38 -3.03 -9.56
N ILE A 46 17.63 -2.40 -10.47
CA ILE A 46 16.61 -3.10 -11.26
C ILE A 46 17.22 -4.18 -12.16
N GLU A 47 18.45 -3.98 -12.63
CA GLU A 47 19.22 -4.96 -13.40
C GLU A 47 19.58 -6.19 -12.53
N ASP A 48 19.99 -5.99 -11.28
CA ASP A 48 20.23 -7.09 -10.35
C ASP A 48 18.91 -7.83 -10.04
N ALA A 49 17.83 -7.10 -9.78
CA ALA A 49 16.53 -7.68 -9.50
C ALA A 49 16.00 -8.51 -10.68
N SER A 50 16.14 -8.01 -11.93
CA SER A 50 15.72 -8.75 -13.13
C SER A 50 16.43 -10.09 -13.29
N LYS A 51 17.72 -10.16 -12.94
CA LYS A 51 18.50 -11.40 -12.96
C LYS A 51 18.04 -12.39 -11.91
N LEU A 52 17.73 -11.91 -10.70
CA LEU A 52 17.21 -12.76 -9.61
C LEU A 52 15.83 -13.33 -9.93
N LEU A 53 14.97 -12.58 -10.63
CA LEU A 53 13.64 -13.05 -11.06
C LEU A 53 13.69 -14.18 -12.09
N GLN A 54 14.82 -14.38 -12.77
CA GLN A 54 15.02 -15.39 -13.81
C GLN A 54 15.70 -16.68 -13.28
N ILE A 55 15.84 -16.83 -11.96
CA ILE A 55 16.46 -18.02 -11.37
C ILE A 55 15.51 -19.22 -11.53
N GLU A 56 15.94 -20.25 -12.27
CA GLU A 56 15.24 -21.54 -12.42
C GLU A 56 15.97 -22.67 -11.68
N ASP A 57 17.26 -22.49 -11.36
CA ASP A 57 18.10 -23.47 -10.64
C ASP A 57 17.69 -23.50 -9.16
N GLU A 58 17.25 -24.65 -8.69
CA GLU A 58 16.74 -24.82 -7.31
C GLU A 58 17.79 -24.49 -6.25
N GLU A 59 19.06 -24.84 -6.46
CA GLU A 59 20.13 -24.53 -5.50
C GLU A 59 20.32 -23.02 -5.37
N LEU A 60 20.31 -22.28 -6.47
CA LEU A 60 20.41 -20.83 -6.47
C LEU A 60 19.17 -20.19 -5.85
N TYR A 61 17.98 -20.74 -6.11
CA TYR A 61 16.74 -20.26 -5.51
C TYR A 61 16.77 -20.42 -3.98
N GLN A 62 17.23 -21.56 -3.46
CA GLN A 62 17.40 -21.76 -2.03
C GLN A 62 18.44 -20.80 -1.42
N LYS A 63 19.53 -20.50 -2.14
CA LYS A 63 20.51 -19.48 -1.73
C LYS A 63 19.86 -18.08 -1.67
N LEU A 64 19.04 -17.72 -2.67
CA LEU A 64 18.28 -16.47 -2.69
C LEU A 64 17.37 -16.35 -1.45
N LEU A 65 16.58 -17.38 -1.15
CA LEU A 65 15.69 -17.39 0.02
C LEU A 65 16.45 -17.25 1.33
N LYS A 66 17.57 -17.95 1.47
CA LYS A 66 18.44 -17.85 2.64
C LYS A 66 19.04 -16.45 2.81
N THR A 67 19.49 -15.84 1.71
CA THR A 67 20.03 -14.48 1.68
C THR A 67 18.95 -13.46 2.03
N ALA A 68 17.75 -13.59 1.47
CA ALA A 68 16.61 -12.74 1.79
C ALA A 68 16.22 -12.82 3.27
N GLY A 69 16.23 -14.06 3.84
CA GLY A 69 15.99 -14.29 5.25
C GLY A 69 17.04 -13.60 6.15
N TYR A 70 18.32 -13.65 5.77
CA TYR A 70 19.39 -12.93 6.46
C TYR A 70 19.15 -11.41 6.41
N VAL A 71 18.96 -10.84 5.20
CA VAL A 71 18.71 -9.40 5.02
C VAL A 71 17.51 -8.92 5.85
N LYS A 72 16.40 -9.68 5.81
CA LYS A 72 15.22 -9.40 6.62
C LYS A 72 15.55 -9.39 8.12
N ASN A 73 16.32 -10.35 8.61
CA ASN A 73 16.66 -10.46 10.02
C ASN A 73 17.61 -9.34 10.48
N GLU A 74 18.57 -8.94 9.64
CA GLU A 74 19.46 -7.81 9.93
C GLU A 74 18.71 -6.47 10.02
N ILE A 75 17.76 -6.23 9.11
CA ILE A 75 17.01 -4.95 9.06
C ILE A 75 15.91 -4.92 10.12
N TYR A 76 15.12 -5.98 10.23
CA TYR A 76 13.88 -5.99 11.04
C TYR A 76 13.97 -6.88 12.29
N GLY A 77 14.99 -7.71 12.41
CA GLY A 77 15.10 -8.70 13.48
C GLY A 77 13.99 -9.76 13.42
N ARG A 78 13.69 -10.36 14.57
CA ARG A 78 12.65 -11.40 14.70
C ARG A 78 11.27 -10.82 15.04
N ARG A 79 11.08 -9.53 14.90
CA ARG A 79 9.79 -8.89 15.23
C ARG A 79 8.72 -9.26 14.22
N LEU A 80 7.56 -9.65 14.74
CA LEU A 80 6.34 -9.84 13.97
C LEU A 80 5.41 -8.64 14.24
N VAL A 81 4.91 -8.03 13.17
CA VAL A 81 3.95 -6.94 13.26
C VAL A 81 2.57 -7.52 13.04
N LEU A 82 1.74 -7.49 14.08
CA LEU A 82 0.34 -7.88 14.01
C LEU A 82 -0.54 -6.64 13.95
N PHE A 83 -1.53 -6.64 13.07
CA PHE A 83 -2.55 -5.61 12.96
C PHE A 83 -3.88 -6.25 12.56
N ALA A 84 -4.98 -5.56 12.81
CA ALA A 84 -6.31 -5.95 12.34
C ALA A 84 -6.83 -4.91 11.33
N PRO A 85 -7.48 -5.33 10.24
CA PRO A 85 -8.19 -4.41 9.37
C PRO A 85 -9.49 -3.94 10.02
N LEU A 86 -9.81 -2.66 9.85
CA LEU A 86 -11.09 -2.06 10.23
C LEU A 86 -11.71 -1.40 9.00
N TYR A 87 -12.66 -2.10 8.39
CA TYR A 87 -13.42 -1.61 7.24
C TYR A 87 -14.52 -0.68 7.73
N ILE A 88 -14.36 0.62 7.52
CA ILE A 88 -15.37 1.61 7.98
C ILE A 88 -16.45 1.89 6.94
N GLY A 89 -16.27 1.44 5.70
CA GLY A 89 -17.28 1.55 4.66
C GLY A 89 -16.90 0.82 3.37
N ASN A 90 -17.89 0.25 2.68
CA ASN A 90 -17.68 -0.52 1.44
C ASN A 90 -18.38 0.09 0.21
N TYR A 91 -18.91 1.30 0.32
CA TYR A 91 -19.35 2.07 -0.85
C TYR A 91 -18.14 2.45 -1.69
N CYS A 92 -18.20 2.19 -3.00
CA CYS A 92 -17.11 2.50 -3.92
C CYS A 92 -17.68 3.02 -5.25
N SER A 93 -17.01 4.01 -5.85
CA SER A 93 -17.34 4.58 -7.17
C SER A 93 -16.57 3.90 -8.31
N ASN A 94 -15.60 3.05 -7.97
CA ASN A 94 -14.78 2.33 -8.94
C ASN A 94 -15.44 1.03 -9.37
N ASN A 95 -15.03 0.54 -10.56
CA ASN A 95 -15.51 -0.74 -11.09
C ASN A 95 -14.35 -1.71 -11.35
N CYS A 96 -13.41 -1.81 -10.40
CA CYS A 96 -12.26 -2.69 -10.49
C CYS A 96 -12.69 -4.16 -10.59
N LEU A 97 -12.24 -4.86 -11.63
CA LEU A 97 -12.76 -6.19 -11.97
C LEU A 97 -12.57 -7.26 -10.88
N TYR A 98 -11.52 -7.13 -10.08
CA TYR A 98 -11.15 -8.08 -9.01
C TYR A 98 -11.80 -7.75 -7.65
N CYS A 99 -12.36 -6.54 -7.46
CA CYS A 99 -12.75 -6.04 -6.15
C CYS A 99 -14.20 -6.34 -5.83
N ALA A 100 -14.46 -6.90 -4.66
CA ALA A 100 -15.83 -7.12 -4.19
C ALA A 100 -16.59 -5.80 -3.98
N PHE A 101 -15.89 -4.70 -3.67
CA PHE A 101 -16.49 -3.38 -3.46
C PHE A 101 -16.81 -2.62 -4.75
N ARG A 102 -16.50 -3.18 -5.95
CA ARG A 102 -16.82 -2.50 -7.20
C ARG A 102 -18.30 -2.11 -7.27
N LYS A 103 -18.58 -0.94 -7.84
CA LYS A 103 -19.94 -0.35 -7.86
C LYS A 103 -21.01 -1.26 -8.46
N ASP A 104 -20.62 -2.10 -9.44
CA ASP A 104 -21.54 -2.99 -10.16
C ASP A 104 -21.82 -4.32 -9.42
N ASN A 105 -21.07 -4.61 -8.36
CA ASN A 105 -21.38 -5.77 -7.54
C ASN A 105 -22.61 -5.50 -6.67
N LYS A 106 -23.73 -6.13 -7.01
CA LYS A 106 -25.00 -6.02 -6.29
C LYS A 106 -25.22 -7.17 -5.29
N SER A 107 -24.25 -8.07 -5.16
CA SER A 107 -24.37 -9.26 -4.30
C SER A 107 -23.90 -9.02 -2.86
N ILE A 108 -23.40 -7.83 -2.54
CA ILE A 108 -22.96 -7.46 -1.20
C ILE A 108 -23.80 -6.33 -0.63
N ASP A 109 -24.07 -6.39 0.67
CA ASP A 109 -24.69 -5.30 1.40
C ASP A 109 -23.70 -4.13 1.52
N ARG A 110 -24.21 -2.91 1.32
CA ARG A 110 -23.42 -1.68 1.43
C ARG A 110 -23.63 -1.06 2.79
N ALA A 111 -22.53 -0.73 3.45
CA ALA A 111 -22.52 -0.10 4.76
C ALA A 111 -21.48 1.01 4.85
N LEU A 112 -21.77 2.00 5.69
CA LEU A 112 -20.85 2.99 6.19
C LEU A 112 -21.09 3.06 7.71
N LEU A 113 -20.07 2.76 8.50
CA LEU A 113 -20.18 2.72 9.95
C LEU A 113 -20.42 4.12 10.52
N SER A 114 -21.28 4.23 11.50
CA SER A 114 -21.37 5.45 12.30
C SER A 114 -20.13 5.58 13.21
N ILE A 115 -19.87 6.78 13.72
CA ILE A 115 -18.76 7.04 14.64
C ILE A 115 -18.84 6.15 15.89
N ASP A 116 -20.03 5.89 16.39
CA ASP A 116 -20.23 5.01 17.55
C ASP A 116 -19.97 3.54 17.20
N GLN A 117 -20.36 3.10 16.01
CA GLN A 117 -20.01 1.75 15.52
C GLN A 117 -18.49 1.59 15.39
N ILE A 118 -17.77 2.61 14.87
CA ILE A 118 -16.30 2.58 14.78
C ILE A 118 -15.66 2.43 16.16
N LYS A 119 -16.20 3.12 17.20
CA LYS A 119 -15.72 2.95 18.57
C LYS A 119 -15.99 1.54 19.09
N MET A 120 -17.17 0.98 18.85
CA MET A 120 -17.53 -0.38 19.26
C MET A 120 -16.63 -1.43 18.61
N GLU A 121 -16.41 -1.34 17.30
CA GLU A 121 -15.49 -2.25 16.58
C GLU A 121 -14.06 -2.11 17.08
N THR A 122 -13.60 -0.88 17.32
CA THR A 122 -12.26 -0.62 17.87
C THR A 122 -12.13 -1.21 19.29
N GLU A 123 -13.16 -1.12 20.10
CA GLU A 123 -13.19 -1.72 21.45
C GLU A 123 -13.08 -3.24 21.36
N SER A 124 -13.80 -3.87 20.41
CA SER A 124 -13.74 -5.30 20.17
C SER A 124 -12.32 -5.74 19.79
N LEU A 125 -11.69 -5.04 18.84
CA LEU A 125 -10.30 -5.30 18.44
C LEU A 125 -9.31 -5.17 19.62
N LEU A 126 -9.49 -4.16 20.48
CA LEU A 126 -8.65 -3.98 21.65
C LEU A 126 -8.84 -5.09 22.70
N LYS A 127 -10.06 -5.61 22.86
CA LYS A 127 -10.35 -6.77 23.74
C LYS A 127 -9.65 -8.04 23.25
N GLU A 128 -9.52 -8.21 21.94
CA GLU A 128 -8.77 -9.30 21.30
C GLU A 128 -7.24 -9.07 21.34
N GLY A 129 -6.77 -7.91 21.80
CA GLY A 129 -5.36 -7.58 21.96
C GLY A 129 -4.74 -6.81 20.78
N HIS A 130 -5.49 -6.49 19.74
CA HIS A 130 -5.01 -5.71 18.59
C HIS A 130 -4.83 -4.24 18.96
N LYS A 131 -3.60 -3.76 18.91
CA LYS A 131 -3.22 -2.35 19.17
C LYS A 131 -2.78 -1.60 17.94
N ARG A 132 -2.70 -2.29 16.81
CA ARG A 132 -2.46 -1.74 15.48
C ARG A 132 -3.65 -2.05 14.60
N ILE A 133 -4.12 -1.03 13.89
CA ILE A 133 -5.28 -1.13 13.00
C ILE A 133 -4.85 -0.67 11.62
N LEU A 134 -5.35 -1.32 10.58
CA LEU A 134 -5.39 -0.79 9.23
C LEU A 134 -6.83 -0.32 8.98
N MET A 135 -7.04 1.00 9.00
CA MET A 135 -8.36 1.58 8.72
C MET A 135 -8.51 1.82 7.23
N LEU A 136 -9.58 1.29 6.66
CA LEU A 136 -9.81 1.37 5.22
C LEU A 136 -11.28 1.51 4.85
N GLN A 137 -11.50 2.07 3.66
CA GLN A 137 -12.82 2.22 3.06
C GLN A 137 -12.77 2.19 1.55
N GLY A 138 -13.93 1.93 0.92
CA GLY A 138 -14.07 2.09 -0.52
C GLY A 138 -13.97 3.57 -0.94
N GLU A 139 -13.52 3.79 -2.16
CA GLU A 139 -13.34 5.11 -2.76
C GLU A 139 -14.66 5.65 -3.31
N THR A 140 -15.29 6.60 -2.63
CA THR A 140 -16.52 7.24 -3.09
C THR A 140 -16.59 8.70 -2.64
N LYS A 141 -17.22 9.54 -3.47
CA LYS A 141 -17.52 10.94 -3.11
C LYS A 141 -18.50 11.06 -1.94
N GLY A 142 -19.30 10.02 -1.66
CA GLY A 142 -20.24 9.99 -0.54
C GLY A 142 -19.56 9.85 0.84
N ASN A 143 -18.37 9.29 0.90
CA ASN A 143 -17.58 9.17 2.13
C ASN A 143 -16.66 10.39 2.20
N SER A 144 -17.10 11.44 2.89
CA SER A 144 -16.29 12.66 2.96
C SER A 144 -14.94 12.40 3.65
N PHE A 145 -13.91 13.11 3.23
CA PHE A 145 -12.60 13.04 3.88
C PHE A 145 -12.68 13.49 5.35
N ASN A 146 -13.58 14.42 5.68
CA ASN A 146 -13.82 14.82 7.06
C ASN A 146 -14.34 13.68 7.92
N TYR A 147 -15.27 12.86 7.41
CA TYR A 147 -15.72 11.64 8.10
C TYR A 147 -14.55 10.70 8.39
N PHE A 148 -13.64 10.51 7.43
CA PHE A 148 -12.46 9.65 7.65
C PHE A 148 -11.56 10.17 8.77
N LEU A 149 -11.32 11.48 8.84
CA LEU A 149 -10.58 12.10 9.94
C LEU A 149 -11.30 11.95 11.29
N GLU A 150 -12.62 12.07 11.30
CA GLU A 150 -13.43 11.85 12.51
C GLU A 150 -13.37 10.39 12.97
N ALA A 151 -13.44 9.45 12.03
CA ALA A 151 -13.28 8.01 12.28
C ALA A 151 -11.93 7.69 12.93
N LEU A 152 -10.83 8.30 12.45
CA LEU A 152 -9.49 8.15 13.05
C LEU A 152 -9.47 8.62 14.51
N ARG A 153 -10.01 9.82 14.76
CA ARG A 153 -10.08 10.39 16.13
C ARG A 153 -10.91 9.50 17.05
N ALA A 154 -12.05 9.00 16.55
CA ALA A 154 -12.91 8.10 17.29
C ALA A 154 -12.18 6.81 17.68
N ALA A 155 -11.50 6.15 16.72
CA ALA A 155 -10.73 4.95 16.99
C ALA A 155 -9.59 5.18 17.99
N TYR A 156 -8.84 6.28 17.87
CA TYR A 156 -7.78 6.62 18.82
C TYR A 156 -8.30 6.97 20.23
N SER A 157 -9.55 7.40 20.36
CA SER A 157 -10.14 7.75 21.65
C SER A 157 -10.52 6.55 22.52
N VAL A 158 -10.64 5.35 21.92
CA VAL A 158 -11.10 4.15 22.61
C VAL A 158 -10.03 3.61 23.56
N LYS A 159 -10.48 3.24 24.77
CA LYS A 159 -9.65 2.59 25.80
C LYS A 159 -10.37 1.39 26.38
N VAL A 160 -9.64 0.30 26.61
CA VAL A 160 -10.11 -0.92 27.28
C VAL A 160 -9.12 -1.26 28.38
N GLY A 161 -9.47 -0.95 29.62
CA GLY A 161 -8.55 -0.99 30.75
C GLY A 161 -7.33 -0.11 30.49
N ASN A 162 -6.12 -0.70 30.48
CA ASN A 162 -4.86 -0.02 30.15
C ASN A 162 -4.49 -0.11 28.65
N SER A 163 -5.35 -0.69 27.82
CA SER A 163 -5.10 -0.84 26.38
C SER A 163 -5.73 0.30 25.60
N SER A 164 -5.00 0.78 24.61
CA SER A 164 -5.46 1.75 23.60
C SER A 164 -4.82 1.46 22.26
N VAL A 165 -5.41 1.98 21.19
CA VAL A 165 -4.83 1.93 19.85
C VAL A 165 -3.50 2.70 19.85
N ARG A 166 -2.43 2.05 19.38
CA ARG A 166 -1.08 2.63 19.32
C ARG A 166 -0.71 3.17 17.96
N ARG A 167 -1.28 2.59 16.92
CA ARG A 167 -0.98 2.95 15.53
C ARG A 167 -2.15 2.60 14.63
N ILE A 168 -2.58 3.54 13.82
CA ILE A 168 -3.53 3.32 12.74
C ILE A 168 -2.81 3.59 11.43
N ASN A 169 -2.63 2.54 10.63
CA ASN A 169 -2.28 2.68 9.22
C ASN A 169 -3.57 2.96 8.45
N VAL A 170 -3.48 3.68 7.35
CA VAL A 170 -4.66 4.07 6.59
C VAL A 170 -4.55 3.64 5.14
N GLU A 171 -5.64 3.09 4.62
CA GLU A 171 -5.81 2.81 3.20
C GLU A 171 -7.06 3.54 2.72
N VAL A 172 -6.84 4.74 2.23
CA VAL A 172 -7.86 5.64 1.71
C VAL A 172 -7.46 6.07 0.30
N ALA A 173 -8.47 6.41 -0.50
CA ALA A 173 -8.26 6.91 -1.85
C ALA A 173 -7.20 8.01 -1.91
N PRO A 174 -6.47 8.15 -3.04
CA PRO A 174 -5.56 9.27 -3.25
C PRO A 174 -6.23 10.62 -3.00
N VAL A 175 -5.55 11.48 -2.26
CA VAL A 175 -5.97 12.84 -1.95
C VAL A 175 -4.90 13.85 -2.34
N GLU A 176 -5.21 15.14 -2.21
CA GLU A 176 -4.26 16.22 -2.47
C GLU A 176 -3.31 16.44 -1.28
N VAL A 177 -2.24 17.19 -1.51
CA VAL A 177 -1.17 17.44 -0.53
C VAL A 177 -1.72 18.03 0.77
N GLU A 178 -2.69 18.95 0.67
CA GLU A 178 -3.32 19.60 1.83
C GLU A 178 -4.08 18.60 2.70
N ASP A 179 -4.73 17.61 2.08
CA ASP A 179 -5.46 16.57 2.82
C ASP A 179 -4.49 15.56 3.44
N PHE A 180 -3.36 15.25 2.80
CA PHE A 180 -2.28 14.51 3.44
C PHE A 180 -1.71 15.23 4.66
N ALA A 181 -1.54 16.56 4.60
CA ALA A 181 -1.14 17.35 5.75
C ALA A 181 -2.16 17.29 6.91
N ARG A 182 -3.46 17.13 6.60
CA ARG A 182 -4.50 16.88 7.60
C ARG A 182 -4.40 15.49 8.20
N LEU A 183 -4.18 14.45 7.39
CA LEU A 183 -3.91 13.08 7.87
C LEU A 183 -2.70 13.02 8.81
N LYS A 184 -1.63 13.73 8.47
CA LYS A 184 -0.44 13.84 9.31
C LYS A 184 -0.78 14.37 10.71
N LYS A 185 -1.66 15.37 10.81
CA LYS A 185 -2.11 15.92 12.11
C LYS A 185 -2.86 14.90 12.97
N GLU A 186 -3.54 13.93 12.35
CA GLU A 186 -4.21 12.84 13.07
C GLU A 186 -3.25 11.73 13.51
N LYS A 187 -1.93 11.90 13.31
CA LYS A 187 -0.87 10.98 13.75
C LYS A 187 -1.05 9.55 13.21
N ILE A 188 -1.42 9.45 11.95
CA ILE A 188 -1.49 8.14 11.29
C ILE A 188 -0.11 7.46 11.27
N GLY A 189 -0.11 6.15 11.12
CA GLY A 189 1.09 5.37 10.86
C GLY A 189 1.53 5.45 9.39
N THR A 190 1.38 4.34 8.68
CA THR A 190 1.66 4.25 7.24
C THR A 190 0.44 4.69 6.44
N TYR A 191 0.63 5.45 5.38
CA TYR A 191 -0.35 5.57 4.31
C TYR A 191 -0.13 4.45 3.30
N VAL A 192 -1.20 3.74 2.94
CA VAL A 192 -1.16 2.61 2.02
C VAL A 192 -2.04 2.92 0.81
N CYS A 193 -1.53 2.70 -0.39
CA CYS A 193 -2.30 2.81 -1.62
C CYS A 193 -1.81 1.79 -2.64
N PHE A 194 -2.64 0.80 -2.94
CA PHE A 194 -2.29 -0.23 -3.93
C PHE A 194 -2.42 0.30 -5.35
N GLN A 195 -1.34 0.15 -6.13
CA GLN A 195 -1.35 0.41 -7.58
C GLN A 195 -1.85 -0.82 -8.36
N GLU A 196 -1.77 -2.03 -7.78
CA GLU A 196 -2.12 -3.35 -8.30
C GLU A 196 -1.18 -3.82 -9.40
N THR A 197 -0.95 -3.00 -10.43
CA THR A 197 0.03 -3.22 -11.49
C THR A 197 0.62 -1.89 -11.95
N TYR A 198 1.90 -1.91 -12.29
CA TYR A 198 2.60 -0.79 -12.91
C TYR A 198 2.64 -0.87 -14.44
N ASP A 199 2.05 -1.92 -15.04
CA ASP A 199 1.77 -1.98 -16.46
C ASP A 199 0.52 -1.17 -16.79
N SER A 200 0.67 -0.05 -17.46
CA SER A 200 -0.41 0.89 -17.75
C SER A 200 -1.51 0.30 -18.64
N GLU A 201 -1.20 -0.69 -19.49
CA GLU A 201 -2.20 -1.33 -20.34
C GLU A 201 -3.04 -2.34 -19.55
N LEU A 202 -2.39 -3.16 -18.73
CA LEU A 202 -3.10 -4.05 -17.80
C LEU A 202 -3.91 -3.25 -16.79
N TYR A 203 -3.38 -2.12 -16.33
CA TYR A 203 -4.08 -1.24 -15.39
C TYR A 203 -5.44 -0.77 -15.92
N LYS A 204 -5.49 -0.36 -17.19
CA LYS A 204 -6.74 0.04 -17.86
C LYS A 204 -7.77 -1.08 -17.92
N ILE A 205 -7.30 -2.32 -18.12
CA ILE A 205 -8.17 -3.49 -18.16
C ILE A 205 -8.79 -3.74 -16.78
N TYR A 206 -7.98 -3.72 -15.71
CA TYR A 206 -8.46 -4.01 -14.36
C TYR A 206 -9.25 -2.87 -13.72
N HIS A 207 -9.05 -1.62 -14.17
CA HIS A 207 -9.69 -0.42 -13.64
C HIS A 207 -10.44 0.35 -14.74
N PRO A 208 -11.50 -0.24 -15.32
CA PRO A 208 -12.16 0.30 -16.51
C PRO A 208 -12.93 1.60 -16.22
N GLU A 209 -13.27 1.86 -14.94
CA GLU A 209 -14.16 2.97 -14.61
C GLU A 209 -13.98 3.43 -13.16
N GLY A 210 -14.23 4.73 -12.96
CA GLY A 210 -14.17 5.39 -11.66
C GLY A 210 -12.86 6.16 -11.44
N PRO A 211 -12.72 6.81 -10.27
CA PRO A 211 -11.51 7.59 -9.94
C PRO A 211 -10.21 6.77 -10.01
N LYS A 212 -10.26 5.49 -9.67
CA LYS A 212 -9.09 4.59 -9.73
C LYS A 212 -8.62 4.33 -11.17
N ALA A 213 -9.42 4.62 -12.20
CA ALA A 213 -9.01 4.49 -13.60
C ALA A 213 -7.90 5.49 -14.00
N ASP A 214 -7.71 6.57 -13.25
CA ASP A 214 -6.61 7.52 -13.47
C ASP A 214 -5.29 6.92 -12.94
N PHE A 215 -4.55 6.26 -13.84
CA PHE A 215 -3.29 5.60 -13.54
C PHE A 215 -2.23 6.58 -13.00
N GLU A 216 -2.05 7.73 -13.67
CA GLU A 216 -1.01 8.69 -13.32
C GLU A 216 -1.29 9.38 -11.99
N TYR A 217 -2.55 9.75 -11.76
CA TYR A 217 -2.93 10.33 -10.48
C TYR A 217 -2.65 9.40 -9.31
N ARG A 218 -2.91 8.09 -9.47
CA ARG A 218 -2.62 7.10 -8.44
C ARG A 218 -1.13 6.79 -8.33
N LEU A 219 -0.41 6.68 -9.45
CA LEU A 219 1.03 6.42 -9.48
C LEU A 219 1.82 7.45 -8.64
N ASN A 220 1.42 8.71 -8.72
CA ASN A 220 2.10 9.82 -8.04
C ASN A 220 1.55 10.11 -6.62
N VAL A 221 0.76 9.20 -6.04
CA VAL A 221 0.13 9.46 -4.73
C VAL A 221 1.14 9.48 -3.58
N MET A 222 2.18 8.65 -3.64
CA MET A 222 3.18 8.58 -2.58
C MET A 222 4.02 9.87 -2.51
N ASP A 223 4.35 10.47 -3.66
CA ASP A 223 5.02 11.78 -3.71
C ASP A 223 4.15 12.88 -3.09
N ARG A 224 2.82 12.87 -3.37
CA ARG A 224 1.89 13.81 -2.71
C ARG A 224 1.78 13.56 -1.21
N ALA A 225 1.77 12.30 -0.78
CA ALA A 225 1.71 11.94 0.63
C ALA A 225 2.96 12.44 1.38
N MET A 226 4.15 12.22 0.83
CA MET A 226 5.41 12.72 1.38
C MET A 226 5.45 14.25 1.39
N ALA A 227 5.01 14.92 0.31
CA ALA A 227 4.89 16.37 0.27
C ALA A 227 3.93 16.92 1.32
N GLY A 228 2.87 16.18 1.68
CA GLY A 228 1.95 16.47 2.78
C GLY A 228 2.50 16.13 4.17
N GLY A 229 3.75 15.64 4.25
CA GLY A 229 4.45 15.35 5.50
C GLY A 229 4.23 13.95 6.08
N ILE A 230 3.69 13.02 5.30
CA ILE A 230 3.60 11.61 5.71
C ILE A 230 5.01 10.99 5.68
N ASP A 231 5.45 10.38 6.79
CA ASP A 231 6.80 9.84 6.94
C ASP A 231 6.92 8.39 6.47
N ASP A 232 5.80 7.67 6.35
CA ASP A 232 5.76 6.22 6.09
C ASP A 232 4.65 5.93 5.05
N VAL A 233 5.07 5.60 3.84
CA VAL A 233 4.20 5.36 2.68
C VAL A 233 4.47 4.00 2.03
#